data_88186a03bbf52535e58bc22b48c943db
#
_entry.id   88186a03bbf52535e58bc22b48c943db
#
_cell.length_a   1.000
_cell.length_b   1.000
_cell.length_c   1.000
_cell.angle_alpha   90.00
_cell.angle_beta   90.00
_cell.angle_gamma   90.00
#
_symmetry.space_group_name_H-M   'P 1'
#
loop_
_entity.id
_entity.type
_entity.pdbx_description
1 polymer ?
#
loop_
_entity_poly.entity_id
_entity_poly.type
_entity_poly.pdbx_seq_one_letter_code
_entity_poly.pdbx_strand_id
1 'polypeptide(L)'
;MPTTMIPLEHYRSDNTTAAYSLRWSWAGWPSTGAFPSLDSNSWGTLHSLWEKDGIRVLERRCTDSQWQLTVSSRTNVVPSFIVARLKGRIDHAFRNSKSGFQFSRKVSLRSLGSNTEVEVQNYIANQVQKAGFCDPKFASQLSSFTRKWEPSDCSEAIVVTSGRYWFQLHLVLVIDHRHSIRDLQFLGRLFEEVQSIALDRRYRLSAVSVMPDHLHIRLRGVVEESPEAIALAFMNEICRGMKINPIWRPSYYVGTVGAYNMNAVRE
;
A
#
# COMPACT_ATOMS: atom_id res chain seq x y z
N MET A 1 23.74 -13.70 30.33
CA MET A 1 22.97 -12.70 29.54
C MET A 1 21.58 -13.30 29.35
N PRO A 2 20.49 -12.63 29.72
CA PRO A 2 19.16 -13.15 29.45
C PRO A 2 18.94 -13.12 27.93
N THR A 3 18.67 -14.27 27.36
CA THR A 3 18.23 -14.42 25.97
C THR A 3 16.88 -13.72 25.87
N THR A 4 16.85 -12.55 25.23
CA THR A 4 15.61 -11.83 24.93
C THR A 4 14.82 -12.74 23.97
N MET A 5 13.84 -13.46 24.49
CA MET A 5 12.90 -14.19 23.64
C MET A 5 12.20 -13.15 22.76
N ILE A 6 12.46 -13.20 21.45
CA ILE A 6 11.69 -12.44 20.47
C ILE A 6 10.24 -12.95 20.60
N PRO A 7 9.26 -12.08 20.91
CA PRO A 7 7.88 -12.52 21.04
C PRO A 7 7.45 -13.17 19.72
N LEU A 8 6.87 -14.36 19.79
CA LEU A 8 6.37 -15.07 18.60
C LEU A 8 5.31 -14.18 17.93
N GLU A 9 5.51 -13.85 16.67
CA GLU A 9 4.50 -13.14 15.89
C GLU A 9 3.29 -14.04 15.69
N HIS A 10 2.10 -13.56 16.10
CA HIS A 10 0.85 -14.31 15.98
C HIS A 10 0.36 -14.36 14.53
N TYR A 11 0.46 -13.22 13.84
CA TYR A 11 0.01 -13.07 12.46
C TYR A 11 1.22 -13.11 11.53
N ARG A 12 1.25 -14.10 10.66
CA ARG A 12 2.33 -14.34 9.68
C ARG A 12 1.72 -14.59 8.32
N SER A 13 2.53 -14.47 7.27
CA SER A 13 2.11 -14.73 5.89
C SER A 13 1.60 -16.16 5.65
N ASP A 14 2.03 -17.12 6.46
CA ASP A 14 1.61 -18.53 6.36
C ASP A 14 0.29 -18.84 7.07
N ASN A 15 -0.18 -17.98 7.98
CA ASN A 15 -1.42 -18.19 8.74
C ASN A 15 -2.46 -17.07 8.57
N THR A 16 -2.22 -16.10 7.69
CA THR A 16 -3.16 -15.02 7.37
C THR A 16 -3.52 -15.02 5.91
N THR A 17 -4.75 -14.58 5.59
CA THR A 17 -5.22 -14.41 4.23
C THR A 17 -5.44 -12.93 3.91
N ALA A 18 -5.13 -12.54 2.67
CA ALA A 18 -5.30 -11.17 2.20
C ALA A 18 -6.43 -11.08 1.17
N ALA A 19 -7.38 -10.17 1.41
CA ALA A 19 -8.19 -9.60 0.34
C ALA A 19 -7.47 -8.33 -0.13
N TYR A 20 -7.20 -8.20 -1.44
CA TYR A 20 -6.40 -7.06 -1.88
C TYR A 20 -6.76 -6.53 -3.26
N SER A 21 -6.46 -5.24 -3.46
CA SER A 21 -6.52 -4.57 -4.75
C SER A 21 -5.30 -3.64 -4.87
N LEU A 22 -4.20 -4.19 -5.38
CA LEU A 22 -2.93 -3.49 -5.50
C LEU A 22 -2.64 -3.18 -6.96
N ARG A 23 -2.67 -1.88 -7.31
CA ARG A 23 -2.42 -1.39 -8.66
C ARG A 23 -1.44 -0.25 -8.63
N TRP A 24 -0.57 -0.20 -9.63
CA TRP A 24 0.52 0.76 -9.73
C TRP A 24 0.65 1.28 -11.15
N SER A 25 0.97 2.55 -11.28
CA SER A 25 1.49 3.11 -12.52
C SER A 25 2.99 3.29 -12.38
N TRP A 26 3.73 2.61 -13.22
CA TRP A 26 5.16 2.80 -13.38
C TRP A 26 5.42 3.61 -14.64
N ALA A 27 6.35 4.58 -14.58
CA ALA A 27 6.82 5.29 -15.75
C ALA A 27 8.35 5.38 -15.77
N GLY A 28 8.92 5.24 -16.98
CA GLY A 28 10.35 5.33 -17.22
C GLY A 28 10.63 6.14 -18.49
N TRP A 29 11.82 6.73 -18.55
CA TRP A 29 12.27 7.60 -19.65
C TRP A 29 13.63 7.14 -20.17
N PRO A 30 13.95 7.37 -21.45
CA PRO A 30 15.29 7.16 -21.95
C PRO A 30 16.24 8.21 -21.35
N SER A 31 17.52 7.87 -21.22
CA SER A 31 18.56 8.85 -20.83
C SER A 31 18.86 9.84 -21.95
N THR A 32 18.88 9.33 -23.16
CA THR A 32 19.08 10.08 -24.42
C THR A 32 18.35 9.36 -25.55
N GLY A 33 17.93 10.09 -26.57
CA GLY A 33 17.24 9.52 -27.74
C GLY A 33 15.85 9.00 -27.45
N ALA A 34 15.48 7.91 -28.09
CA ALA A 34 14.16 7.29 -28.05
C ALA A 34 14.22 5.85 -27.54
N PHE A 35 13.09 5.36 -27.03
CA PHE A 35 12.94 3.94 -26.71
C PHE A 35 12.95 3.11 -28.01
N PRO A 36 13.73 2.02 -28.04
CA PRO A 36 13.61 1.05 -29.14
C PRO A 36 12.25 0.34 -29.08
N SER A 37 11.79 -0.15 -30.23
CA SER A 37 10.63 -1.03 -30.27
C SER A 37 10.98 -2.43 -29.72
N LEU A 38 10.01 -3.07 -29.05
CA LEU A 38 10.09 -4.48 -28.68
C LEU A 38 9.10 -5.29 -29.50
N ASP A 39 9.55 -6.43 -29.99
CA ASP A 39 8.68 -7.39 -30.67
C ASP A 39 7.75 -8.16 -29.71
N SER A 40 6.78 -8.86 -30.26
CA SER A 40 5.79 -9.61 -29.47
C SER A 40 6.41 -10.71 -28.63
N ASN A 41 7.47 -11.37 -29.07
CA ASN A 41 8.16 -12.43 -28.34
C ASN A 41 8.89 -11.85 -27.11
N SER A 42 9.57 -10.74 -27.29
CA SER A 42 10.21 -10.01 -26.17
C SER A 42 9.20 -9.57 -25.13
N TRP A 43 8.03 -9.06 -25.54
CA TRP A 43 6.93 -8.73 -24.62
C TRP A 43 6.39 -9.97 -23.90
N GLY A 44 6.17 -11.09 -24.61
CA GLY A 44 5.71 -12.34 -24.00
C GLY A 44 6.70 -12.84 -22.93
N THR A 45 7.99 -12.77 -23.21
CA THR A 45 9.06 -13.13 -22.27
C THR A 45 9.04 -12.21 -21.04
N LEU A 46 8.95 -10.89 -21.22
CA LEU A 46 8.87 -9.94 -20.13
C LEU A 46 7.66 -10.18 -19.23
N HIS A 47 6.47 -10.39 -19.81
CA HIS A 47 5.25 -10.71 -19.07
C HIS A 47 5.42 -11.97 -18.21
N SER A 48 5.94 -13.05 -18.81
CA SER A 48 6.19 -14.31 -18.09
C SER A 48 7.16 -14.14 -16.91
N LEU A 49 8.20 -13.33 -17.08
CA LEU A 49 9.18 -13.06 -16.04
C LEU A 49 8.58 -12.21 -14.91
N TRP A 50 7.80 -11.18 -15.21
CA TRP A 50 7.14 -10.34 -14.22
C TRP A 50 6.08 -11.10 -13.43
N GLU A 51 5.31 -11.99 -14.08
CA GLU A 51 4.35 -12.86 -13.38
C GLU A 51 5.05 -13.76 -12.33
N LYS A 52 6.22 -14.29 -12.64
CA LYS A 52 7.05 -15.04 -11.67
C LYS A 52 7.48 -14.16 -10.48
N ASP A 53 7.73 -12.87 -10.71
CA ASP A 53 8.04 -11.91 -9.66
C ASP A 53 6.80 -11.43 -8.86
N GLY A 54 5.60 -11.92 -9.19
CA GLY A 54 4.34 -11.49 -8.57
C GLY A 54 3.83 -10.15 -9.08
N ILE A 55 4.23 -9.75 -10.29
CA ILE A 55 3.84 -8.50 -10.95
C ILE A 55 3.12 -8.84 -12.26
N ARG A 56 1.89 -8.35 -12.44
CA ARG A 56 1.11 -8.53 -13.66
C ARG A 56 0.90 -7.21 -14.36
N VAL A 57 1.29 -7.11 -15.62
CA VAL A 57 1.00 -5.94 -16.46
C VAL A 57 -0.46 -5.98 -16.89
N LEU A 58 -1.20 -4.91 -16.60
CA LEU A 58 -2.61 -4.72 -16.96
C LEU A 58 -2.75 -3.91 -18.23
N GLU A 59 -1.98 -2.82 -18.33
CA GLU A 59 -2.00 -1.91 -19.47
C GLU A 59 -0.58 -1.41 -19.77
N ARG A 60 -0.33 -1.06 -21.02
CA ARG A 60 0.92 -0.44 -21.44
C ARG A 60 0.68 0.70 -22.40
N ARG A 61 1.45 1.74 -22.25
CA ARG A 61 1.60 2.81 -23.22
C ARG A 61 3.10 3.07 -23.41
N CYS A 62 3.57 2.80 -24.60
CA CYS A 62 4.97 2.95 -24.97
C CYS A 62 5.06 3.97 -26.10
N THR A 63 5.81 5.03 -25.87
CA THR A 63 6.16 6.05 -26.85
C THR A 63 7.69 6.14 -26.92
N ASP A 64 8.20 6.85 -27.89
CA ASP A 64 9.65 7.06 -28.05
C ASP A 64 10.27 7.76 -26.82
N SER A 65 9.51 8.64 -26.15
CA SER A 65 10.00 9.46 -25.04
C SER A 65 9.64 8.92 -23.64
N GLN A 66 8.64 8.03 -23.53
CA GLN A 66 8.15 7.52 -22.23
C GLN A 66 7.50 6.15 -22.37
N TRP A 67 7.85 5.27 -21.46
CA TRP A 67 7.09 4.04 -21.24
C TRP A 67 6.31 4.13 -19.93
N GLN A 68 5.05 3.76 -20.02
CA GLN A 68 4.14 3.71 -18.89
C GLN A 68 3.47 2.33 -18.84
N LEU A 69 3.53 1.72 -17.66
CA LEU A 69 2.92 0.40 -17.40
C LEU A 69 1.98 0.53 -16.20
N THR A 70 0.74 0.11 -16.37
CA THR A 70 -0.16 -0.15 -15.26
C THR A 70 0.00 -1.61 -14.87
N VAL A 71 0.34 -1.86 -13.61
CA VAL A 71 0.57 -3.22 -13.11
C VAL A 71 -0.24 -3.50 -11.85
N SER A 72 -0.57 -4.76 -11.59
CA SER A 72 -0.96 -5.25 -10.28
C SER A 72 0.19 -6.03 -9.65
N SER A 73 0.21 -6.13 -8.32
CA SER A 73 1.19 -6.92 -7.61
C SER A 73 0.56 -7.83 -6.56
N ARG A 74 1.27 -8.87 -6.14
CA ARG A 74 0.94 -9.61 -4.92
C ARG A 74 1.21 -8.76 -3.69
N THR A 75 0.64 -9.14 -2.56
CA THR A 75 0.74 -8.38 -1.29
C THR A 75 2.15 -8.33 -0.72
N ASN A 76 2.95 -9.36 -0.97
CA ASN A 76 4.33 -9.50 -0.49
C ASN A 76 5.38 -8.79 -1.37
N VAL A 77 4.96 -8.11 -2.43
CA VAL A 77 5.87 -7.41 -3.35
C VAL A 77 6.07 -5.97 -2.90
N VAL A 78 7.32 -5.60 -2.60
CA VAL A 78 7.67 -4.24 -2.17
C VAL A 78 7.71 -3.26 -3.35
N PRO A 79 7.32 -1.98 -3.16
CA PRO A 79 7.32 -1.00 -4.24
C PRO A 79 8.67 -0.79 -4.94
N SER A 80 9.77 -0.79 -4.19
CA SER A 80 11.11 -0.67 -4.76
C SER A 80 11.48 -1.86 -5.66
N PHE A 81 11.01 -3.07 -5.32
CA PHE A 81 11.21 -4.25 -6.15
C PHE A 81 10.42 -4.17 -7.46
N ILE A 82 9.17 -3.64 -7.43
CA ILE A 82 8.39 -3.41 -8.67
C ILE A 82 9.21 -2.56 -9.64
N VAL A 83 9.73 -1.41 -9.17
CA VAL A 83 10.56 -0.52 -9.99
C VAL A 83 11.79 -1.23 -10.53
N ALA A 84 12.52 -1.92 -9.68
CA ALA A 84 13.75 -2.63 -10.06
C ALA A 84 13.49 -3.71 -11.12
N ARG A 85 12.40 -4.48 -10.95
CA ARG A 85 12.06 -5.57 -11.87
C ARG A 85 11.53 -5.06 -13.21
N LEU A 86 10.65 -4.06 -13.21
CA LEU A 86 10.15 -3.49 -14.46
C LEU A 86 11.30 -2.89 -15.26
N LYS A 87 12.06 -1.97 -14.64
CA LYS A 87 13.20 -1.32 -15.31
C LYS A 87 14.28 -2.31 -15.74
N GLY A 88 14.72 -3.16 -14.82
CA GLY A 88 15.88 -4.04 -15.08
C GLY A 88 15.62 -5.08 -16.16
N ARG A 89 14.40 -5.64 -16.24
CA ARG A 89 14.05 -6.60 -17.28
C ARG A 89 13.92 -5.97 -18.65
N ILE A 90 13.33 -4.76 -18.73
CA ILE A 90 13.25 -3.99 -19.98
C ILE A 90 14.66 -3.61 -20.45
N ASP A 91 15.49 -3.11 -19.54
CA ASP A 91 16.88 -2.74 -19.83
C ASP A 91 17.69 -3.95 -20.36
N HIS A 92 17.48 -5.13 -19.75
CA HIS A 92 18.09 -6.37 -20.22
C HIS A 92 17.63 -6.78 -21.62
N ALA A 93 16.32 -6.65 -21.90
CA ALA A 93 15.79 -6.95 -23.24
C ALA A 93 16.39 -6.04 -24.31
N PHE A 94 16.55 -4.75 -24.02
CA PHE A 94 17.18 -3.81 -24.94
C PHE A 94 18.68 -4.03 -25.14
N ARG A 95 19.42 -4.42 -24.12
CA ARG A 95 20.84 -4.78 -24.27
C ARG A 95 21.03 -5.97 -25.19
N ASN A 96 20.17 -6.98 -25.08
CA ASN A 96 20.22 -8.14 -25.96
C ASN A 96 19.90 -7.80 -27.42
N SER A 97 19.12 -6.75 -27.69
CA SER A 97 18.85 -6.26 -29.04
C SER A 97 19.98 -5.38 -29.64
N LYS A 98 21.09 -5.18 -28.91
CA LYS A 98 22.22 -4.32 -29.30
C LYS A 98 21.81 -2.87 -29.63
N SER A 99 20.73 -2.38 -29.04
CA SER A 99 20.17 -1.06 -29.37
C SER A 99 20.98 0.12 -28.83
N GLY A 100 21.97 -0.11 -27.94
CA GLY A 100 22.72 0.96 -27.26
C GLY A 100 21.88 1.78 -26.29
N PHE A 101 20.64 1.37 -26.05
CA PHE A 101 19.68 2.08 -25.19
C PHE A 101 20.13 2.10 -23.73
N GLN A 102 19.86 3.23 -23.06
CA GLN A 102 20.03 3.39 -21.62
C GLN A 102 18.82 4.10 -21.01
N PHE A 103 18.33 3.56 -19.90
CA PHE A 103 17.32 4.22 -19.09
C PHE A 103 17.87 5.47 -18.40
N SER A 104 17.06 6.52 -18.34
CA SER A 104 17.24 7.59 -17.36
C SER A 104 17.25 7.02 -15.94
N ARG A 105 17.97 7.67 -15.04
CA ARG A 105 17.85 7.38 -13.60
C ARG A 105 16.46 7.72 -13.07
N LYS A 106 15.74 8.62 -13.73
CA LYS A 106 14.39 9.03 -13.39
C LYS A 106 13.41 7.91 -13.72
N VAL A 107 12.76 7.39 -12.71
CA VAL A 107 11.59 6.50 -12.81
C VAL A 107 10.57 6.95 -11.79
N SER A 108 9.31 6.60 -12.00
CA SER A 108 8.26 6.86 -11.02
C SER A 108 7.39 5.63 -10.82
N LEU A 109 6.91 5.44 -9.60
CA LEU A 109 5.90 4.46 -9.25
C LEU A 109 4.82 5.15 -8.44
N ARG A 110 3.57 5.06 -8.89
CA ARG A 110 2.43 5.64 -8.22
C ARG A 110 1.37 4.58 -7.93
N SER A 111 0.90 4.52 -6.68
CA SER A 111 -0.25 3.70 -6.34
C SER A 111 -1.51 4.20 -7.08
N LEU A 112 -2.32 3.28 -7.57
CA LEU A 112 -3.59 3.52 -8.23
C LEU A 112 -4.70 2.80 -7.48
N GLY A 113 -5.90 3.36 -7.48
CA GLY A 113 -7.08 2.75 -6.88
C GLY A 113 -8.33 3.04 -7.69
N SER A 114 -9.41 2.33 -7.40
CA SER A 114 -10.72 2.62 -7.96
C SER A 114 -11.36 3.87 -7.36
N ASN A 115 -10.83 4.35 -6.23
CA ASN A 115 -11.29 5.53 -5.52
C ASN A 115 -10.16 6.54 -5.38
N THR A 116 -10.50 7.82 -5.45
CA THR A 116 -9.58 8.93 -5.18
C THR A 116 -9.21 8.99 -3.70
N GLU A 117 -8.16 9.73 -3.39
CA GLU A 117 -7.75 9.99 -2.01
C GLU A 117 -8.87 10.59 -1.17
N VAL A 118 -9.57 11.57 -1.73
CA VAL A 118 -10.66 12.27 -1.05
C VAL A 118 -11.84 11.35 -0.77
N GLU A 119 -12.20 10.49 -1.72
CA GLU A 119 -13.29 9.51 -1.54
C GLU A 119 -12.97 8.52 -0.42
N VAL A 120 -11.77 7.97 -0.38
CA VAL A 120 -11.36 7.03 0.68
C VAL A 120 -11.27 7.74 2.04
N GLN A 121 -10.75 8.96 2.10
CA GLN A 121 -10.73 9.74 3.34
C GLN A 121 -12.14 10.03 3.86
N ASN A 122 -13.04 10.46 2.99
CA ASN A 122 -14.42 10.73 3.36
C ASN A 122 -15.15 9.43 3.75
N TYR A 123 -14.88 8.33 3.07
CA TYR A 123 -15.41 7.03 3.45
C TYR A 123 -15.00 6.65 4.88
N ILE A 124 -13.73 6.80 5.23
CA ILE A 124 -13.19 6.50 6.56
C ILE A 124 -13.76 7.47 7.61
N ALA A 125 -13.81 8.78 7.30
CA ALA A 125 -14.32 9.79 8.23
C ALA A 125 -15.80 9.60 8.58
N ASN A 126 -16.60 9.02 7.68
CA ASN A 126 -18.03 8.85 7.84
C ASN A 126 -18.43 7.46 8.38
N GLN A 127 -17.48 6.61 8.86
CA GLN A 127 -17.79 5.25 9.31
C GLN A 127 -18.78 5.23 10.48
N VAL A 128 -18.56 6.05 11.50
CA VAL A 128 -19.43 6.13 12.67
C VAL A 128 -20.84 6.54 12.31
N GLN A 129 -20.98 7.55 11.43
CA GLN A 129 -22.27 8.02 10.96
C GLN A 129 -23.03 6.95 10.16
N LYS A 130 -22.33 6.25 9.27
CA LYS A 130 -22.90 5.17 8.44
C LYS A 130 -23.34 3.96 9.23
N ALA A 131 -22.66 3.67 10.36
CA ALA A 131 -23.00 2.55 11.23
C ALA A 131 -24.36 2.73 11.95
N GLY A 132 -24.85 3.97 12.09
CA GLY A 132 -26.19 4.25 12.60
C GLY A 132 -26.40 3.74 14.04
N PHE A 133 -25.45 4.00 14.95
CA PHE A 133 -25.56 3.56 16.35
C PHE A 133 -26.79 4.17 17.02
N CYS A 134 -27.57 3.33 17.72
CA CYS A 134 -28.78 3.77 18.42
C CYS A 134 -28.49 4.68 19.62
N ASP A 135 -27.29 4.58 20.23
CA ASP A 135 -26.87 5.47 21.32
C ASP A 135 -26.05 6.65 20.77
N PRO A 136 -26.64 7.88 20.76
CA PRO A 136 -25.92 9.06 20.25
C PRO A 136 -24.69 9.44 21.06
N LYS A 137 -24.70 9.15 22.40
CA LYS A 137 -23.56 9.43 23.26
C LYS A 137 -22.39 8.53 22.92
N PHE A 138 -22.65 7.24 22.74
CA PHE A 138 -21.63 6.29 22.28
C PHE A 138 -21.10 6.66 20.90
N ALA A 139 -21.97 7.00 19.94
CA ALA A 139 -21.57 7.43 18.61
C ALA A 139 -20.68 8.69 18.63
N SER A 140 -21.05 9.68 19.45
CA SER A 140 -20.27 10.90 19.63
C SER A 140 -18.86 10.61 20.20
N GLN A 141 -18.77 9.77 21.22
CA GLN A 141 -17.49 9.37 21.80
C GLN A 141 -16.66 8.53 20.84
N LEU A 142 -17.28 7.60 20.10
CA LEU A 142 -16.61 6.80 19.09
C LEU A 142 -16.04 7.66 17.96
N SER A 143 -16.72 8.75 17.60
CA SER A 143 -16.26 9.70 16.57
C SER A 143 -14.92 10.36 16.93
N SER A 144 -14.55 10.45 18.22
CA SER A 144 -13.25 10.96 18.65
C SER A 144 -12.08 10.04 18.25
N PHE A 145 -12.35 8.77 17.96
CA PHE A 145 -11.38 7.79 17.47
C PHE A 145 -11.38 7.68 15.94
N THR A 146 -12.01 8.65 15.28
CA THR A 146 -11.92 8.85 13.84
C THR A 146 -11.20 10.16 13.56
N ARG A 147 -10.07 10.09 12.88
CA ARG A 147 -9.26 11.26 12.56
C ARG A 147 -8.83 11.27 11.11
N LYS A 148 -8.83 12.46 10.55
CA LYS A 148 -8.30 12.78 9.24
C LYS A 148 -7.15 13.77 9.42
N TRP A 149 -6.03 13.51 8.78
CA TRP A 149 -4.90 14.44 8.70
C TRP A 149 -4.89 15.12 7.34
N GLU A 150 -4.32 16.32 7.27
CA GLU A 150 -4.22 17.06 6.02
C GLU A 150 -3.47 16.24 4.93
N PRO A 151 -3.93 16.31 3.67
CA PRO A 151 -3.41 15.48 2.59
C PRO A 151 -1.97 15.76 2.21
N SER A 152 -1.43 16.95 2.53
CA SER A 152 -0.13 17.44 2.08
C SER A 152 1.01 16.44 2.24
N ASP A 153 1.08 15.75 3.37
CA ASP A 153 2.17 14.82 3.67
C ASP A 153 2.09 13.50 2.87
N CYS A 154 0.91 13.13 2.37
CA CYS A 154 0.71 11.89 1.63
C CYS A 154 0.71 12.11 0.11
N SER A 155 0.45 13.34 -0.35
CA SER A 155 0.48 13.69 -1.78
C SER A 155 1.88 13.88 -2.33
N GLU A 156 2.87 14.13 -1.47
CA GLU A 156 4.27 14.29 -1.88
C GLU A 156 4.93 12.95 -2.22
N ALA A 157 5.84 13.00 -3.20
CA ALA A 157 6.62 11.83 -3.56
C ALA A 157 7.67 11.49 -2.51
N ILE A 158 7.83 10.21 -2.20
CA ILE A 158 9.05 9.71 -1.55
C ILE A 158 10.15 9.71 -2.62
N VAL A 159 11.20 10.52 -2.41
CA VAL A 159 12.31 10.62 -3.36
C VAL A 159 13.46 9.76 -2.84
N VAL A 160 13.84 8.77 -3.63
CA VAL A 160 15.02 7.92 -3.36
C VAL A 160 15.90 7.85 -4.61
N THR A 161 17.09 7.29 -4.48
CA THR A 161 18.05 7.19 -5.58
C THR A 161 17.49 6.49 -6.82
N SER A 162 16.59 5.50 -6.63
CA SER A 162 15.96 4.73 -7.71
C SER A 162 14.78 5.43 -8.39
N GLY A 163 14.23 6.50 -7.81
CA GLY A 163 13.10 7.21 -8.40
C GLY A 163 12.21 7.96 -7.42
N ARG A 164 11.01 8.27 -7.89
CA ARG A 164 9.95 8.91 -7.11
C ARG A 164 8.79 7.96 -6.91
N TYR A 165 8.30 7.88 -5.67
CA TYR A 165 7.24 6.94 -5.28
C TYR A 165 6.09 7.68 -4.61
N TRP A 166 4.87 7.37 -5.04
CA TRP A 166 3.63 7.72 -4.35
C TRP A 166 2.99 6.41 -3.90
N PHE A 167 3.21 6.06 -2.63
CA PHE A 167 2.84 4.77 -2.06
C PHE A 167 1.78 4.97 -0.98
N GLN A 168 0.53 4.83 -1.35
CA GLN A 168 -0.61 5.02 -0.47
C GLN A 168 -1.46 3.76 -0.40
N LEU A 169 -1.81 3.38 0.82
CA LEU A 169 -2.60 2.20 1.13
C LEU A 169 -3.84 2.55 1.95
N HIS A 170 -4.89 1.78 1.74
CA HIS A 170 -6.02 1.61 2.62
C HIS A 170 -5.98 0.19 3.18
N LEU A 171 -5.85 0.07 4.50
CA LEU A 171 -5.83 -1.17 5.25
C LEU A 171 -7.11 -1.29 6.07
N VAL A 172 -7.70 -2.48 6.12
CA VAL A 172 -8.82 -2.81 7.01
C VAL A 172 -8.49 -4.07 7.79
N LEU A 173 -8.56 -3.96 9.11
CA LEU A 173 -8.44 -5.07 10.04
C LEU A 173 -9.78 -5.31 10.70
N VAL A 174 -10.22 -6.56 10.76
CA VAL A 174 -11.52 -6.94 11.32
C VAL A 174 -11.27 -7.74 12.60
N ILE A 175 -11.98 -7.41 13.67
CA ILE A 175 -11.94 -8.17 14.93
C ILE A 175 -12.51 -9.56 14.68
N ASP A 176 -11.91 -10.56 15.30
CA ASP A 176 -12.31 -11.94 15.09
C ASP A 176 -13.79 -12.15 15.42
N HIS A 177 -14.47 -12.96 14.61
CA HIS A 177 -15.92 -13.15 14.62
C HIS A 177 -16.76 -11.86 14.59
N ARG A 178 -16.19 -10.71 14.19
CA ARG A 178 -16.82 -9.38 14.24
C ARG A 178 -17.37 -9.06 15.64
N HIS A 179 -16.66 -9.52 16.67
CA HIS A 179 -17.05 -9.22 18.04
C HIS A 179 -17.01 -7.71 18.28
N SER A 180 -18.15 -7.15 18.72
CA SER A 180 -18.28 -5.70 18.91
C SER A 180 -17.76 -5.30 20.29
N ILE A 181 -16.61 -4.62 20.32
CA ILE A 181 -16.03 -4.05 21.55
C ILE A 181 -16.69 -2.70 21.82
N ARG A 182 -17.33 -2.56 22.97
CA ARG A 182 -18.00 -1.31 23.40
C ARG A 182 -17.22 -0.54 24.46
N ASP A 183 -16.11 -1.08 24.93
CA ASP A 183 -15.22 -0.41 25.87
C ASP A 183 -14.48 0.73 25.17
N LEU A 184 -14.91 1.97 25.45
CA LEU A 184 -14.35 3.18 24.86
C LEU A 184 -12.90 3.43 25.30
N GLN A 185 -12.49 2.98 26.48
CA GLN A 185 -11.10 3.09 26.90
C GLN A 185 -10.21 2.17 26.07
N PHE A 186 -10.70 0.96 25.79
CA PHE A 186 -10.02 0.03 24.91
C PHE A 186 -9.88 0.60 23.47
N LEU A 187 -10.98 1.12 22.91
CA LEU A 187 -10.99 1.72 21.56
C LEU A 187 -10.10 2.96 21.47
N GLY A 188 -10.05 3.77 22.53
CA GLY A 188 -9.13 4.91 22.62
C GLY A 188 -7.67 4.48 22.62
N ARG A 189 -7.30 3.49 23.44
CA ARG A 189 -5.93 2.94 23.44
C ARG A 189 -5.57 2.32 22.10
N LEU A 190 -6.50 1.64 21.44
CA LEU A 190 -6.30 1.11 20.10
C LEU A 190 -5.98 2.22 19.09
N PHE A 191 -6.70 3.34 19.17
CA PHE A 191 -6.45 4.52 18.33
C PHE A 191 -5.06 5.13 18.58
N GLU A 192 -4.65 5.25 19.84
CA GLU A 192 -3.31 5.75 20.22
C GLU A 192 -2.20 4.80 19.74
N GLU A 193 -2.40 3.50 19.89
CA GLU A 193 -1.43 2.48 19.46
C GLU A 193 -1.20 2.52 17.95
N VAL A 194 -2.26 2.69 17.15
CA VAL A 194 -2.13 2.86 15.69
C VAL A 194 -1.24 4.06 15.34
N GLN A 195 -1.37 5.16 16.08
CA GLN A 195 -0.55 6.35 15.86
C GLN A 195 0.92 6.12 16.27
N SER A 196 1.14 5.44 17.41
CA SER A 196 2.48 5.07 17.89
C SER A 196 3.22 4.20 16.88
N ILE A 197 2.58 3.12 16.42
CA ILE A 197 3.15 2.22 15.41
C ILE A 197 3.51 2.98 14.13
N ALA A 198 2.60 3.84 13.65
CA ALA A 198 2.86 4.61 12.45
C ALA A 198 4.08 5.53 12.60
N LEU A 199 4.25 6.16 13.77
CA LEU A 199 5.40 7.01 14.08
C LEU A 199 6.70 6.19 14.10
N ASP A 200 6.72 5.08 14.83
CA ASP A 200 7.90 4.22 15.01
C ASP A 200 8.37 3.62 13.67
N ARG A 201 7.41 3.25 12.83
CA ARG A 201 7.66 2.69 11.49
C ARG A 201 7.81 3.74 10.39
N ARG A 202 7.73 5.02 10.72
CA ARG A 202 7.82 6.14 9.77
C ARG A 202 6.72 6.12 8.70
N TYR A 203 5.56 5.53 9.00
CA TYR A 203 4.40 5.65 8.14
C TYR A 203 3.75 7.02 8.35
N ARG A 204 3.14 7.55 7.30
CA ARG A 204 2.37 8.79 7.37
C ARG A 204 0.88 8.46 7.32
N LEU A 205 0.20 8.61 8.44
CA LEU A 205 -1.25 8.44 8.50
C LEU A 205 -1.95 9.60 7.78
N SER A 206 -2.99 9.29 7.04
CA SER A 206 -3.87 10.30 6.44
C SER A 206 -5.33 10.18 6.89
N ALA A 207 -5.77 9.00 7.30
CA ALA A 207 -7.05 8.81 7.98
C ALA A 207 -7.00 7.52 8.81
N VAL A 208 -7.66 7.54 9.96
CA VAL A 208 -7.90 6.36 10.81
C VAL A 208 -9.33 6.43 11.32
N SER A 209 -10.03 5.30 11.38
CA SER A 209 -11.29 5.15 12.07
C SER A 209 -11.32 3.83 12.82
N VAL A 210 -11.42 3.91 14.14
CA VAL A 210 -11.58 2.74 15.02
C VAL A 210 -13.07 2.50 15.22
N MET A 211 -13.54 1.36 14.75
CA MET A 211 -14.92 0.91 14.92
C MET A 211 -14.98 -0.23 15.93
N PRO A 212 -16.14 -0.52 16.51
CA PRO A 212 -16.26 -1.57 17.52
C PRO A 212 -15.81 -2.96 17.04
N ASP A 213 -15.93 -3.27 15.77
CA ASP A 213 -15.64 -4.59 15.18
C ASP A 213 -14.58 -4.57 14.08
N HIS A 214 -14.05 -3.40 13.74
CA HIS A 214 -13.01 -3.26 12.70
C HIS A 214 -12.26 -1.92 12.78
N LEU A 215 -11.13 -1.85 12.09
CA LEU A 215 -10.25 -0.70 12.02
C LEU A 215 -9.95 -0.36 10.56
N HIS A 216 -10.11 0.90 10.20
CA HIS A 216 -9.64 1.45 8.94
C HIS A 216 -8.40 2.30 9.15
N ILE A 217 -7.38 2.07 8.34
CA ILE A 217 -6.15 2.88 8.31
C ILE A 217 -5.88 3.28 6.86
N ARG A 218 -5.72 4.57 6.62
CA ARG A 218 -5.16 5.07 5.38
C ARG A 218 -3.81 5.70 5.66
N LEU A 219 -2.78 5.25 4.95
CA LEU A 219 -1.41 5.63 5.20
C LEU A 219 -0.56 5.73 3.94
N ARG A 220 0.55 6.48 4.02
CA ARG A 220 1.69 6.35 3.14
C ARG A 220 2.71 5.42 3.80
N GLY A 221 3.03 4.31 3.14
CA GLY A 221 4.06 3.36 3.59
C GLY A 221 5.47 3.79 3.22
N VAL A 222 6.45 2.96 3.57
CA VAL A 222 7.85 3.07 3.12
C VAL A 222 8.10 2.12 1.95
N VAL A 223 8.93 2.52 1.00
CA VAL A 223 9.04 1.83 -0.30
C VAL A 223 9.76 0.48 -0.24
N GLU A 224 10.41 0.20 0.88
CA GLU A 224 11.12 -1.04 1.20
C GLU A 224 10.24 -2.07 1.93
N GLU A 225 9.01 -1.71 2.32
CA GLU A 225 8.07 -2.64 2.95
C GLU A 225 6.92 -2.99 2.01
N SER A 226 6.53 -4.26 2.03
CA SER A 226 5.38 -4.73 1.24
C SER A 226 4.06 -4.37 1.93
N PRO A 227 2.95 -4.26 1.17
CA PRO A 227 1.61 -4.09 1.75
C PRO A 227 1.27 -5.15 2.80
N GLU A 228 1.70 -6.38 2.62
CA GLU A 228 1.56 -7.48 3.58
C GLU A 228 2.35 -7.22 4.86
N ALA A 229 3.62 -6.84 4.76
CA ALA A 229 4.45 -6.54 5.92
C ALA A 229 3.86 -5.41 6.76
N ILE A 230 3.32 -4.37 6.11
CA ILE A 230 2.64 -3.26 6.79
C ILE A 230 1.37 -3.74 7.52
N ALA A 231 0.55 -4.59 6.88
CA ALA A 231 -0.66 -5.11 7.50
C ALA A 231 -0.33 -5.99 8.72
N LEU A 232 0.61 -6.93 8.57
CA LEU A 232 1.05 -7.82 9.65
C LEU A 232 1.71 -7.06 10.80
N ALA A 233 2.44 -5.97 10.50
CA ALA A 233 3.00 -5.10 11.52
C ALA A 233 1.91 -4.51 12.40
N PHE A 234 0.87 -3.89 11.83
CA PHE A 234 -0.24 -3.36 12.62
C PHE A 234 -0.93 -4.47 13.43
N MET A 235 -1.22 -5.63 12.81
CA MET A 235 -1.90 -6.73 13.52
C MET A 235 -1.11 -7.22 14.73
N ASN A 236 0.21 -7.40 14.61
CA ASN A 236 1.05 -7.91 15.69
C ASN A 236 1.40 -6.83 16.72
N GLU A 237 1.75 -5.63 16.27
CA GLU A 237 2.24 -4.58 17.16
C GLU A 237 1.11 -3.98 18.01
N ILE A 238 -0.10 -3.86 17.49
CA ILE A 238 -1.28 -3.48 18.29
C ILE A 238 -1.48 -4.47 19.44
N CYS A 239 -1.47 -5.77 19.17
CA CYS A 239 -1.64 -6.78 20.22
C CYS A 239 -0.51 -6.71 21.27
N ARG A 240 0.73 -6.47 20.81
CA ARG A 240 1.90 -6.36 21.67
C ARG A 240 1.86 -5.09 22.53
N GLY A 241 1.63 -3.91 21.95
CA GLY A 241 1.61 -2.63 22.65
C GLY A 241 0.47 -2.53 23.65
N MET A 242 -0.69 -3.04 23.30
CA MET A 242 -1.83 -3.12 24.20
C MET A 242 -1.72 -4.26 25.22
N LYS A 243 -0.76 -5.17 25.10
CA LYS A 243 -0.57 -6.37 25.94
C LYS A 243 -1.83 -7.25 26.00
N ILE A 244 -2.41 -7.52 24.84
CA ILE A 244 -3.62 -8.33 24.67
C ILE A 244 -3.35 -9.57 23.83
N ASN A 245 -4.21 -10.57 23.97
CA ASN A 245 -4.24 -11.72 23.06
C ASN A 245 -4.59 -11.28 21.65
N PRO A 246 -4.27 -12.10 20.62
CA PRO A 246 -4.69 -11.84 19.25
C PRO A 246 -6.19 -11.60 19.15
N ILE A 247 -6.57 -10.44 18.59
CA ILE A 247 -7.98 -10.04 18.47
C ILE A 247 -8.46 -9.97 17.01
N TRP A 248 -7.52 -9.94 16.08
CA TRP A 248 -7.86 -9.80 14.67
C TRP A 248 -8.24 -11.14 14.07
N ARG A 249 -9.23 -11.13 13.22
CA ARG A 249 -9.44 -12.23 12.29
C ARG A 249 -8.12 -12.50 11.56
N PRO A 250 -7.72 -13.77 11.30
CA PRO A 250 -6.48 -14.06 10.58
C PRO A 250 -6.64 -13.74 9.07
N SER A 251 -7.09 -12.53 8.79
CA SER A 251 -7.25 -11.96 7.46
C SER A 251 -7.25 -10.43 7.52
N TYR A 252 -6.86 -9.80 6.42
CA TYR A 252 -6.89 -8.34 6.26
C TYR A 252 -7.31 -7.96 4.84
N TYR A 253 -7.78 -6.72 4.67
CA TYR A 253 -7.89 -6.10 3.36
C TYR A 253 -6.79 -5.05 3.21
N VAL A 254 -6.14 -5.01 2.03
CA VAL A 254 -5.22 -3.94 1.66
C VAL A 254 -5.42 -3.54 0.21
N GLY A 255 -5.60 -2.24 -0.02
CA GLY A 255 -5.75 -1.67 -1.36
C GLY A 255 -4.87 -0.46 -1.57
N THR A 256 -4.37 -0.28 -2.78
CA THR A 256 -3.74 0.97 -3.19
C THR A 256 -4.79 2.06 -3.42
N VAL A 257 -4.42 3.29 -3.08
CA VAL A 257 -5.27 4.48 -3.22
C VAL A 257 -4.62 5.46 -4.20
N GLY A 258 -5.41 6.11 -5.01
CA GLY A 258 -4.97 7.10 -5.98
C GLY A 258 -5.94 7.22 -7.15
N ALA A 259 -5.91 8.34 -7.87
CA ALA A 259 -6.76 8.52 -9.04
C ALA A 259 -6.40 7.50 -10.14
N TYR A 260 -7.39 6.73 -10.57
CA TYR A 260 -7.26 5.86 -11.73
C TYR A 260 -7.61 6.64 -12.99
N ASN A 261 -6.61 7.30 -13.56
CA ASN A 261 -6.73 7.91 -14.89
C ASN A 261 -5.37 7.83 -15.60
N MET A 262 -5.29 7.07 -16.67
CA MET A 262 -4.09 6.99 -17.51
C MET A 262 -3.67 8.38 -18.05
N ASN A 263 -4.59 9.33 -18.15
CA ASN A 263 -4.29 10.71 -18.56
C ASN A 263 -3.72 11.55 -17.41
N ALA A 264 -4.21 11.37 -16.19
CA ALA A 264 -3.72 12.09 -15.01
C ALA A 264 -2.31 11.66 -14.54
N VAL A 265 -1.81 10.54 -15.04
CA VAL A 265 -0.44 10.06 -14.76
C VAL A 265 0.58 10.63 -15.74
N ARG A 266 0.15 11.44 -16.72
CA ARG A 266 0.99 12.03 -17.78
C ARG A 266 1.56 13.41 -17.42
N GLU A 267 1.00 14.06 -16.42
CA GLU A 267 1.46 15.34 -15.90
C GLU A 267 2.37 15.13 -14.66
#